data_be66e675e9ecbeae1bfc461b343621c0
#
_entry.id   be66e675e9ecbeae1bfc461b343621c0
#
_cell.length_a   1.000
_cell.length_b   1.000
_cell.length_c   1.000
_cell.angle_alpha   90.00
_cell.angle_beta   90.00
_cell.angle_gamma   90.00
#
_symmetry.space_group_name_H-M   'P 1'
#
loop_
_entity.id
_entity.type
_entity.pdbx_description
1 polymer ?
#
loop_
_entity_poly.entity_id
_entity_poly.type
_entity_poly.pdbx_seq_one_letter_code
_entity_poly.pdbx_strand_id
1 'polypeptide(L)'
;DHDDQLIPVHADGDGTGDTFTVDYTAHSYLQPLLKRGMQLNLIDCHEGKHLEPGLIIVEPDYLLDISQIARCFTDYGHHPLVYVANRLSPAANSYAILLGNFAGRALDDIINHPTDYDWLDTLRTNFRERALDYCTCPDFAGGATFKVDAKTQVDNLCGIVDNLFAPDPASRRSPYRRDRAILEPSFVCERLGIQGRIDLMTTDMRLLVEQKSGRNYNIERRYANQYGSFQKEDHYVQLLLYAGLLRQNFGLGRRKTDIRLLYSKYPLPGGLVAVNEYQALFREAIALRNRIVAQDYAIAHDGFGSIIDQLTPETINERQLSTRFFSDYILPQLQRLLTPLHTMSAVEHAYFCTMATFVMREQLATKVGSNEGVSASMADLWNMPLATKREMGNIYTGLTITGKEKSKGRGGWDIVSLDVPDQGEDFLPNFRPGDSIYLYAYTDTPNPTGAILFKGSIVAMSQHSITVHLNDGQQNEHILADSTYAVEHSGSDNTFTANLRSLSELIHAPSDRRKLLLSQREPTADTSRQLTRPYSPTYDATLLKVKQANDFFLLVGPPGTGKTSMALRFMVEEALCDPDASLLLTSYTNRAVDEICAMLTEADIDYLRIGNEYTCD
;
A
#
# COMPACT_ATOMS: atom_id res chain seq x y z
N ASP A 1 32.08 12.61 18.54
CA ASP A 1 32.32 11.92 19.82
C ASP A 1 31.00 11.44 20.35
N HIS A 2 30.79 10.12 20.38
CA HIS A 2 29.55 9.51 20.80
C HIS A 2 29.27 9.61 22.29
N ASP A 3 30.25 10.00 23.09
CA ASP A 3 30.12 10.02 24.55
C ASP A 3 29.20 11.17 25.05
N ASP A 4 29.08 12.26 24.26
CA ASP A 4 28.30 13.45 24.65
C ASP A 4 26.94 13.54 23.92
N GLN A 5 26.55 12.52 23.14
CA GLN A 5 25.34 12.56 22.28
C GLN A 5 25.29 13.78 21.35
N LEU A 6 26.45 14.17 20.85
CA LEU A 6 26.65 15.27 19.89
C LEU A 6 27.10 14.71 18.54
N ILE A 7 26.48 15.16 17.45
CA ILE A 7 26.89 14.81 16.09
C ILE A 7 27.09 16.05 15.22
N PRO A 8 28.15 16.11 14.39
CA PRO A 8 28.26 17.12 13.36
C PRO A 8 27.34 16.77 12.19
N VAL A 9 26.60 17.76 11.70
CA VAL A 9 25.77 17.66 10.50
C VAL A 9 26.12 18.77 9.54
N HIS A 10 26.09 18.49 8.24
CA HIS A 10 26.24 19.49 7.19
C HIS A 10 24.87 19.91 6.68
N ALA A 11 24.64 21.20 6.49
CA ALA A 11 23.42 21.68 5.86
C ALA A 11 23.42 21.28 4.38
N ASP A 12 22.29 20.69 3.94
CA ASP A 12 22.05 20.36 2.54
C ASP A 12 21.24 21.51 1.89
N GLY A 13 21.62 21.89 0.67
CA GLY A 13 20.74 22.65 -0.23
C GLY A 13 21.01 24.15 -0.35
N ASP A 14 21.83 24.78 0.49
CA ASP A 14 22.15 26.21 0.36
C ASP A 14 23.56 26.51 -0.21
N GLY A 15 24.36 25.46 -0.43
CA GLY A 15 25.72 25.58 -0.97
C GLY A 15 26.72 26.27 -0.04
N THR A 16 26.33 26.61 1.19
CA THR A 16 27.22 27.28 2.16
C THR A 16 28.18 26.30 2.81
N GLY A 17 27.84 25.02 2.84
CA GLY A 17 28.66 23.98 3.48
C GLY A 17 28.76 24.14 5.00
N ASP A 18 27.83 24.86 5.62
CA ASP A 18 27.83 25.09 7.06
C ASP A 18 27.71 23.77 7.83
N THR A 19 28.52 23.65 8.87
CA THR A 19 28.51 22.49 9.77
C THR A 19 27.94 22.90 11.11
N PHE A 20 26.93 22.17 11.56
CA PHE A 20 26.30 22.37 12.85
C PHE A 20 26.61 21.20 13.78
N THR A 21 26.63 21.46 15.08
CA THR A 21 26.65 20.41 16.09
C THR A 21 25.24 20.24 16.64
N VAL A 22 24.71 19.04 16.51
CA VAL A 22 23.37 18.67 16.98
C VAL A 22 23.48 17.90 18.28
N ASP A 23 22.77 18.35 19.29
CA ASP A 23 22.54 17.61 20.52
C ASP A 23 21.30 16.72 20.38
N TYR A 24 21.50 15.40 20.39
CA TYR A 24 20.43 14.43 20.29
C TYR A 24 20.14 13.68 21.61
N THR A 25 20.53 14.25 22.75
CA THR A 25 20.30 13.67 24.09
C THR A 25 18.83 13.27 24.29
N ALA A 26 17.89 14.13 23.86
CA ALA A 26 16.46 13.84 23.90
C ALA A 26 16.02 12.69 22.97
N HIS A 27 16.89 12.27 22.06
CA HIS A 27 16.69 11.22 21.06
C HIS A 27 17.76 10.12 21.16
N SER A 28 18.19 9.76 22.38
CA SER A 28 19.28 8.80 22.65
C SER A 28 19.10 7.43 22.00
N TYR A 29 17.86 7.04 21.66
CA TYR A 29 17.56 5.82 20.91
C TYR A 29 18.22 5.79 19.52
N LEU A 30 18.62 6.97 18.98
CA LEU A 30 19.29 7.09 17.69
C LEU A 30 20.77 6.65 17.72
N GLN A 31 21.41 6.62 18.90
CA GLN A 31 22.83 6.33 19.03
C GLN A 31 23.27 5.05 18.27
N PRO A 32 22.57 3.91 18.38
CA PRO A 32 22.92 2.70 17.63
C PRO A 32 22.51 2.75 16.14
N LEU A 33 21.70 3.71 15.73
CA LEU A 33 21.16 3.79 14.37
C LEU A 33 21.98 4.70 13.46
N LEU A 34 22.57 5.77 14.01
CA LEU A 34 23.25 6.78 13.24
C LEU A 34 24.54 6.24 12.60
N LYS A 35 24.67 6.43 11.30
CA LYS A 35 25.86 6.11 10.52
C LYS A 35 26.30 7.34 9.73
N ARG A 36 27.60 7.45 9.44
CA ARG A 36 28.14 8.53 8.62
C ARG A 36 27.53 8.52 7.22
N GLY A 37 27.10 9.68 6.75
CA GLY A 37 26.47 9.85 5.43
C GLY A 37 24.95 9.66 5.42
N MET A 38 24.32 9.40 6.56
CA MET A 38 22.86 9.39 6.67
C MET A 38 22.29 10.79 6.50
N GLN A 39 21.16 10.88 5.82
CA GLN A 39 20.36 12.09 5.71
C GLN A 39 19.46 12.24 6.94
N LEU A 40 19.35 13.45 7.46
CA LEU A 40 18.53 13.77 8.64
C LEU A 40 17.68 15.00 8.39
N ASN A 41 16.38 14.94 8.68
CA ASN A 41 15.57 16.12 8.85
C ASN A 41 15.50 16.49 10.35
N LEU A 42 15.83 17.74 10.66
CA LEU A 42 15.78 18.31 12.00
C LEU A 42 14.57 19.25 12.08
N ILE A 43 13.62 18.95 12.96
CA ILE A 43 12.34 19.67 13.04
C ILE A 43 12.20 20.32 14.41
N ASP A 44 11.62 21.53 14.44
CA ASP A 44 11.38 22.31 15.65
C ASP A 44 12.67 22.50 16.49
N CYS A 45 13.74 22.95 15.82
CA CYS A 45 15.04 23.16 16.44
C CYS A 45 15.05 24.37 17.38
N HIS A 46 15.67 24.18 18.53
CA HIS A 46 16.03 25.28 19.44
C HIS A 46 17.53 25.58 19.32
N GLU A 47 17.85 26.85 19.15
CA GLU A 47 19.24 27.31 19.13
C GLU A 47 19.71 27.56 20.58
N GLY A 48 20.67 26.74 21.02
CA GLY A 48 21.36 26.85 22.30
C GLY A 48 22.88 26.89 22.11
N LYS A 49 23.62 26.22 22.97
CA LYS A 49 25.06 25.97 22.74
C LYS A 49 25.27 25.09 21.51
N HIS A 50 24.32 24.16 21.27
CA HIS A 50 24.20 23.26 20.13
C HIS A 50 22.77 23.35 19.62
N LEU A 51 22.53 22.80 18.42
CA LEU A 51 21.20 22.73 17.85
C LEU A 51 20.44 21.56 18.51
N GLU A 52 19.31 21.84 19.15
CA GLU A 52 18.47 20.87 19.86
C GLU A 52 17.16 20.65 19.08
N PRO A 53 17.02 19.56 18.28
CA PRO A 53 15.81 19.28 17.54
C PRO A 53 14.68 18.75 18.44
N GLY A 54 13.46 19.20 18.18
CA GLY A 54 12.25 18.61 18.75
C GLY A 54 11.93 17.23 18.19
N LEU A 55 12.27 16.98 16.89
CA LEU A 55 12.23 15.69 16.20
C LEU A 55 13.44 15.55 15.28
N ILE A 56 13.92 14.33 15.15
CA ILE A 56 14.93 13.91 14.16
C ILE A 56 14.34 12.81 13.31
N ILE A 57 14.36 12.97 11.99
CA ILE A 57 13.89 11.98 11.02
C ILE A 57 15.10 11.44 10.26
N VAL A 58 15.31 10.14 10.35
CA VAL A 58 16.40 9.44 9.68
C VAL A 58 15.96 9.07 8.28
N GLU A 59 16.80 9.32 7.27
CA GLU A 59 16.53 9.01 5.86
C GLU A 59 15.11 9.43 5.44
N PRO A 60 14.79 10.73 5.44
CA PRO A 60 13.43 11.24 5.28
C PRO A 60 12.83 10.89 3.90
N ASP A 61 13.66 10.76 2.86
CA ASP A 61 13.22 10.38 1.51
C ASP A 61 12.72 8.93 1.42
N TYR A 62 13.07 8.09 2.39
CA TYR A 62 12.51 6.75 2.51
C TYR A 62 11.14 6.80 3.21
N LEU A 63 10.08 7.07 2.43
CA LEU A 63 8.73 7.12 3.01
C LEU A 63 8.24 5.75 3.46
N LEU A 64 7.68 5.71 4.68
CA LEU A 64 6.92 4.57 5.19
C LEU A 64 5.43 4.87 5.21
N ASP A 65 4.62 3.86 4.89
CA ASP A 65 3.17 3.97 5.04
C ASP A 65 2.78 4.05 6.50
N ILE A 66 1.94 5.04 6.84
CA ILE A 66 1.44 5.26 8.19
C ILE A 66 0.77 4.01 8.75
N SER A 67 0.00 3.29 7.93
CA SER A 67 -0.67 2.05 8.35
C SER A 67 0.31 0.92 8.68
N GLN A 68 1.48 0.87 8.02
CA GLN A 68 2.52 -0.12 8.31
C GLN A 68 3.23 0.17 9.63
N ILE A 69 3.51 1.44 9.93
CA ILE A 69 4.06 1.87 11.23
C ILE A 69 3.06 1.53 12.35
N ALA A 70 1.80 1.92 12.17
CA ALA A 70 0.75 1.70 13.15
C ALA A 70 0.56 0.22 13.52
N ARG A 71 0.61 -0.68 12.54
CA ARG A 71 0.53 -2.14 12.75
C ARG A 71 1.65 -2.71 13.61
N CYS A 72 2.74 -1.97 13.82
CA CYS A 72 3.82 -2.38 14.70
C CYS A 72 3.55 -2.01 16.17
N PHE A 73 2.48 -1.25 16.47
CA PHE A 73 2.02 -0.95 17.82
C PHE A 73 1.12 -2.08 18.32
N THR A 74 1.74 -3.14 18.78
CA THR A 74 1.06 -4.34 19.26
C THR A 74 0.97 -4.37 20.79
N ASP A 75 0.06 -5.17 21.33
CA ASP A 75 -0.05 -5.33 22.78
C ASP A 75 1.24 -5.88 23.42
N TYR A 76 2.05 -6.61 22.64
CA TYR A 76 3.26 -7.27 23.11
C TYR A 76 4.56 -6.46 22.89
N GLY A 77 4.48 -5.28 22.28
CA GLY A 77 5.62 -4.39 22.08
C GLY A 77 5.54 -3.55 20.82
N HIS A 78 6.53 -2.67 20.64
CA HIS A 78 6.65 -1.75 19.49
C HIS A 78 8.00 -2.00 18.76
N HIS A 79 8.32 -3.26 18.52
CA HIS A 79 9.62 -3.67 17.97
C HIS A 79 9.66 -3.55 16.44
N PRO A 80 10.75 -3.01 15.82
CA PRO A 80 10.86 -2.86 14.37
C PRO A 80 10.82 -4.21 13.61
N LEU A 81 11.21 -5.34 14.24
CA LEU A 81 11.08 -6.68 13.64
C LEU A 81 9.62 -7.11 13.41
N VAL A 82 8.64 -6.49 14.08
CA VAL A 82 7.21 -6.70 13.76
C VAL A 82 6.91 -6.26 12.31
N TYR A 83 7.55 -5.18 11.85
CA TYR A 83 7.44 -4.73 10.46
C TYR A 83 7.93 -5.80 9.47
N VAL A 84 9.08 -6.41 9.74
CA VAL A 84 9.61 -7.50 8.90
C VAL A 84 8.70 -8.73 8.96
N ALA A 85 8.28 -9.15 10.15
CA ALA A 85 7.36 -10.28 10.33
C ALA A 85 6.04 -10.08 9.58
N ASN A 86 5.47 -8.88 9.60
CA ASN A 86 4.26 -8.54 8.84
C ASN A 86 4.45 -8.67 7.32
N ARG A 87 5.64 -8.33 6.80
CA ARG A 87 5.98 -8.46 5.38
C ARG A 87 6.21 -9.91 4.94
N LEU A 88 6.68 -10.76 5.85
CA LEU A 88 6.86 -12.20 5.61
C LEU A 88 5.56 -13.00 5.79
N SER A 89 4.55 -12.42 6.44
CA SER A 89 3.27 -13.08 6.71
C SER A 89 2.50 -13.36 5.42
N PRO A 90 1.79 -14.50 5.32
CA PRO A 90 0.93 -14.80 4.20
C PRO A 90 -0.10 -13.70 3.92
N ALA A 91 -0.53 -13.58 2.67
CA ALA A 91 -1.63 -12.68 2.32
C ALA A 91 -2.89 -13.10 3.10
N ALA A 92 -3.41 -12.17 3.90
CA ALA A 92 -4.62 -12.44 4.64
C ALA A 92 -5.84 -12.23 3.74
N ASN A 93 -6.67 -13.27 3.59
CA ASN A 93 -8.02 -13.16 3.08
C ASN A 93 -8.94 -13.79 4.12
N SER A 94 -9.70 -12.97 4.83
CA SER A 94 -10.57 -13.40 5.91
C SER A 94 -11.92 -12.68 5.86
N TYR A 95 -12.92 -13.27 6.47
CA TYR A 95 -14.24 -12.66 6.61
C TYR A 95 -14.19 -11.23 7.16
N ALA A 96 -13.32 -10.99 8.15
CA ALA A 96 -13.16 -9.65 8.74
C ALA A 96 -12.61 -8.63 7.74
N ILE A 97 -11.70 -9.04 6.86
CA ILE A 97 -11.15 -8.17 5.80
C ILE A 97 -12.21 -7.89 4.74
N LEU A 98 -12.98 -8.90 4.31
CA LEU A 98 -14.08 -8.70 3.37
C LEU A 98 -15.12 -7.73 3.91
N LEU A 99 -15.50 -7.89 5.18
CA LEU A 99 -16.45 -6.98 5.84
C LEU A 99 -15.86 -5.57 6.00
N GLY A 100 -14.55 -5.45 6.24
CA GLY A 100 -13.82 -4.19 6.31
C GLY A 100 -13.83 -3.45 4.97
N ASN A 101 -13.50 -4.14 3.90
CA ASN A 101 -13.53 -3.59 2.54
C ASN A 101 -14.94 -3.13 2.15
N PHE A 102 -15.95 -3.92 2.49
CA PHE A 102 -17.34 -3.53 2.28
C PHE A 102 -17.73 -2.28 3.10
N ALA A 103 -17.32 -2.20 4.37
CA ALA A 103 -17.65 -1.07 5.23
C ALA A 103 -16.95 0.24 4.78
N GLY A 104 -15.70 0.16 4.27
CA GLY A 104 -15.02 1.30 3.64
C GLY A 104 -15.81 1.80 2.43
N ARG A 105 -16.14 0.89 1.50
CA ARG A 105 -16.97 1.23 0.35
C ARG A 105 -18.32 1.82 0.74
N ALA A 106 -18.98 1.28 1.78
CA ALA A 106 -20.26 1.80 2.25
C ALA A 106 -20.12 3.22 2.80
N LEU A 107 -19.02 3.56 3.50
CA LEU A 107 -18.79 4.93 3.95
C LEU A 107 -18.70 5.89 2.76
N ASP A 108 -17.92 5.54 1.72
CA ASP A 108 -17.78 6.35 0.51
C ASP A 108 -19.13 6.57 -0.20
N ASP A 109 -19.88 5.49 -0.38
CA ASP A 109 -21.20 5.57 -1.04
C ASP A 109 -22.20 6.36 -0.20
N ILE A 110 -22.21 6.22 1.13
CA ILE A 110 -23.07 7.03 2.02
C ILE A 110 -22.72 8.51 1.88
N ILE A 111 -21.44 8.88 1.87
CA ILE A 111 -21.01 10.28 1.71
C ILE A 111 -21.42 10.82 0.34
N ASN A 112 -21.25 10.02 -0.72
CA ASN A 112 -21.53 10.39 -2.10
C ASN A 112 -23.03 10.43 -2.46
N HIS A 113 -23.90 9.72 -1.70
CA HIS A 113 -25.35 9.68 -1.89
C HIS A 113 -26.10 10.16 -0.64
N PRO A 114 -26.15 11.47 -0.38
CA PRO A 114 -26.73 11.98 0.85
C PRO A 114 -28.24 11.75 0.99
N THR A 115 -28.95 11.52 -0.10
CA THR A 115 -30.44 11.45 -0.11
C THR A 115 -31.00 10.15 -0.68
N ASP A 116 -30.25 9.43 -1.50
CA ASP A 116 -30.73 8.29 -2.31
C ASP A 116 -29.84 7.03 -2.16
N TYR A 117 -29.14 6.90 -1.03
CA TYR A 117 -28.26 5.77 -0.78
C TYR A 117 -29.00 4.43 -0.70
N ASP A 118 -28.64 3.49 -1.59
CA ASP A 118 -29.09 2.09 -1.54
C ASP A 118 -27.92 1.15 -1.22
N TRP A 119 -27.90 0.63 -0.01
CA TRP A 119 -26.88 -0.30 0.45
C TRP A 119 -26.82 -1.62 -0.32
N LEU A 120 -27.92 -2.02 -0.97
CA LEU A 120 -27.93 -3.23 -1.80
C LEU A 120 -27.13 -3.04 -3.08
N ASP A 121 -27.12 -1.83 -3.63
CA ASP A 121 -26.27 -1.52 -4.79
C ASP A 121 -24.80 -1.51 -4.41
N THR A 122 -24.43 -0.92 -3.25
CA THR A 122 -23.10 -1.04 -2.68
C THR A 122 -22.68 -2.50 -2.51
N LEU A 123 -23.57 -3.33 -1.95
CA LEU A 123 -23.30 -4.75 -1.73
C LEU A 123 -23.06 -5.51 -3.06
N ARG A 124 -23.93 -5.31 -4.05
CA ARG A 124 -23.82 -5.95 -5.37
C ARG A 124 -22.53 -5.54 -6.08
N THR A 125 -22.20 -4.26 -6.05
CA THR A 125 -20.99 -3.72 -6.66
C THR A 125 -19.74 -4.26 -5.98
N ASN A 126 -19.71 -4.29 -4.65
CA ASN A 126 -18.59 -4.84 -3.89
C ASN A 126 -18.38 -6.35 -4.18
N PHE A 127 -19.46 -7.15 -4.25
CA PHE A 127 -19.36 -8.56 -4.64
C PHE A 127 -18.82 -8.74 -6.05
N ARG A 128 -19.20 -7.89 -6.99
CA ARG A 128 -18.74 -7.96 -8.38
C ARG A 128 -17.25 -7.60 -8.49
N GLU A 129 -16.86 -6.48 -7.91
CA GLU A 129 -15.49 -5.97 -7.97
C GLU A 129 -14.48 -6.88 -7.22
N ARG A 130 -14.94 -7.55 -6.17
CA ARG A 130 -14.10 -8.42 -5.32
C ARG A 130 -14.50 -9.89 -5.35
N ALA A 131 -15.10 -10.34 -6.45
CA ALA A 131 -15.61 -11.71 -6.56
C ALA A 131 -14.55 -12.77 -6.21
N LEU A 132 -13.31 -12.58 -6.65
CA LEU A 132 -12.21 -13.50 -6.36
C LEU A 132 -11.89 -13.56 -4.85
N ASP A 133 -11.90 -12.41 -4.16
CA ASP A 133 -11.66 -12.34 -2.71
C ASP A 133 -12.73 -13.13 -1.95
N TYR A 134 -14.00 -13.00 -2.35
CA TYR A 134 -15.11 -13.77 -1.75
C TYR A 134 -15.01 -15.26 -2.04
N CYS A 135 -14.67 -15.64 -3.27
CA CYS A 135 -14.54 -17.05 -3.68
C CYS A 135 -13.36 -17.77 -3.02
N THR A 136 -12.29 -17.04 -2.70
CA THR A 136 -11.06 -17.60 -2.12
C THR A 136 -10.97 -17.44 -0.61
N CYS A 137 -11.93 -16.77 0.03
CA CYS A 137 -11.94 -16.58 1.48
C CYS A 137 -12.35 -17.88 2.21
N PRO A 138 -11.45 -18.50 2.99
CA PRO A 138 -11.76 -19.77 3.65
C PRO A 138 -12.84 -19.64 4.73
N ASP A 139 -13.00 -18.47 5.34
CA ASP A 139 -13.96 -18.22 6.42
C ASP A 139 -15.31 -17.73 5.88
N PHE A 140 -15.46 -17.58 4.58
CA PHE A 140 -16.70 -17.10 3.97
C PHE A 140 -17.71 -18.24 3.84
N ALA A 141 -18.46 -18.51 4.91
CA ALA A 141 -19.43 -19.61 4.97
C ALA A 141 -20.77 -19.35 4.26
N GLY A 142 -20.85 -18.27 3.45
CA GLY A 142 -22.04 -17.95 2.65
C GLY A 142 -22.61 -16.55 2.89
N GLY A 143 -23.39 -16.08 1.91
CA GLY A 143 -23.84 -14.70 1.83
C GLY A 143 -24.87 -14.26 2.88
N ALA A 144 -25.57 -15.17 3.54
CA ALA A 144 -26.64 -14.82 4.47
C ALA A 144 -26.11 -14.11 5.73
N THR A 145 -25.10 -14.66 6.39
CA THR A 145 -24.45 -14.05 7.56
C THR A 145 -23.76 -12.75 7.19
N PHE A 146 -23.04 -12.74 6.06
CA PHE A 146 -22.37 -11.55 5.56
C PHE A 146 -23.37 -10.40 5.32
N LYS A 147 -24.53 -10.69 4.72
CA LYS A 147 -25.57 -9.70 4.49
C LYS A 147 -26.10 -9.07 5.78
N VAL A 148 -26.25 -9.84 6.86
CA VAL A 148 -26.67 -9.32 8.17
C VAL A 148 -25.61 -8.41 8.79
N ASP A 149 -24.36 -8.85 8.78
CA ASP A 149 -23.26 -8.07 9.33
C ASP A 149 -23.01 -6.80 8.51
N ALA A 150 -23.06 -6.90 7.18
CA ALA A 150 -22.95 -5.77 6.27
C ALA A 150 -24.07 -4.73 6.52
N LYS A 151 -25.31 -5.18 6.67
CA LYS A 151 -26.45 -4.28 6.99
C LYS A 151 -26.23 -3.58 8.32
N THR A 152 -25.75 -4.28 9.35
CA THR A 152 -25.42 -3.70 10.65
C THR A 152 -24.33 -2.61 10.52
N GLN A 153 -23.28 -2.87 9.74
CA GLN A 153 -22.23 -1.87 9.46
C GLN A 153 -22.83 -0.62 8.80
N VAL A 154 -23.68 -0.81 7.79
CA VAL A 154 -24.35 0.29 7.07
C VAL A 154 -25.24 1.12 7.98
N ASP A 155 -26.08 0.47 8.80
CA ASP A 155 -27.01 1.19 9.71
C ASP A 155 -26.23 2.05 10.71
N ASN A 156 -25.14 1.52 11.24
CA ASN A 156 -24.26 2.28 12.13
C ASN A 156 -23.59 3.44 11.39
N LEU A 157 -23.05 3.20 10.18
CA LEU A 157 -22.41 4.24 9.36
C LEU A 157 -23.37 5.37 9.03
N CYS A 158 -24.60 5.08 8.59
CA CYS A 158 -25.60 6.11 8.32
C CYS A 158 -25.83 6.98 9.56
N GLY A 159 -26.09 6.36 10.72
CA GLY A 159 -26.32 7.10 11.97
C GLY A 159 -25.10 7.93 12.41
N ILE A 160 -23.88 7.42 12.20
CA ILE A 160 -22.65 8.14 12.54
C ILE A 160 -22.42 9.31 11.59
N VAL A 161 -22.56 9.11 10.28
CA VAL A 161 -22.39 10.16 9.26
C VAL A 161 -23.43 11.28 9.44
N ASP A 162 -24.69 10.91 9.66
CA ASP A 162 -25.74 11.89 9.92
C ASP A 162 -25.45 12.72 11.18
N ASN A 163 -24.96 12.10 12.25
CA ASN A 163 -24.54 12.80 13.47
C ASN A 163 -23.31 13.70 13.24
N LEU A 164 -22.33 13.22 12.49
CA LEU A 164 -21.08 13.93 12.23
C LEU A 164 -21.31 15.26 11.50
N PHE A 165 -22.25 15.27 10.56
CA PHE A 165 -22.60 16.44 9.74
C PHE A 165 -23.89 17.16 10.21
N ALA A 166 -24.50 16.73 11.34
CA ALA A 166 -25.66 17.37 11.90
C ALA A 166 -25.37 18.79 12.40
N PRO A 167 -26.35 19.70 12.37
CA PRO A 167 -26.24 20.99 13.02
C PRO A 167 -26.08 20.83 14.54
N ASP A 168 -25.16 21.58 15.12
CA ASP A 168 -25.04 21.70 16.57
C ASP A 168 -26.35 22.28 17.15
N PRO A 169 -26.99 21.62 18.14
CA PRO A 169 -28.23 22.08 18.73
C PRO A 169 -28.20 23.51 19.29
N ALA A 170 -27.03 23.95 19.77
CA ALA A 170 -26.85 25.28 20.35
C ALA A 170 -26.67 26.37 19.29
N SER A 171 -25.84 26.11 18.27
CA SER A 171 -25.50 27.09 17.22
C SER A 171 -26.38 26.98 15.97
N ARG A 172 -27.14 25.91 15.83
CA ARG A 172 -27.91 25.52 14.62
C ARG A 172 -27.06 25.46 13.35
N ARG A 173 -25.75 25.37 13.48
CA ARG A 173 -24.79 25.22 12.37
C ARG A 173 -24.03 23.91 12.53
N SER A 174 -23.88 23.16 11.44
CA SER A 174 -22.97 22.03 11.46
C SER A 174 -21.54 22.50 11.62
N PRO A 175 -20.76 21.88 12.53
CA PRO A 175 -19.33 22.17 12.64
C PRO A 175 -18.57 21.79 11.37
N TYR A 176 -19.10 20.82 10.62
CA TYR A 176 -18.52 20.32 9.37
C TYR A 176 -19.59 20.30 8.26
N ARG A 177 -19.13 20.48 7.04
CA ARG A 177 -19.99 20.45 5.86
C ARG A 177 -19.74 19.18 5.07
N ARG A 178 -20.81 18.42 4.79
CA ARG A 178 -20.75 17.17 4.02
C ARG A 178 -20.29 17.41 2.58
N ASP A 179 -20.70 18.51 1.96
CA ASP A 179 -20.28 18.93 0.63
C ASP A 179 -18.77 19.31 0.53
N ARG A 180 -18.08 19.37 1.66
CA ARG A 180 -16.63 19.54 1.75
C ARG A 180 -15.88 18.27 2.15
N ALA A 181 -16.58 17.15 2.25
CA ALA A 181 -15.95 15.87 2.55
C ALA A 181 -15.07 15.41 1.36
N ILE A 182 -13.89 14.96 1.65
CA ILE A 182 -12.96 14.31 0.71
C ILE A 182 -12.79 12.87 1.16
N LEU A 183 -12.89 11.95 0.22
CA LEU A 183 -12.73 10.52 0.43
C LEU A 183 -11.36 10.06 -0.07
N GLU A 184 -10.69 9.26 0.76
CA GLU A 184 -9.46 8.57 0.42
C GLU A 184 -8.33 9.47 -0.16
N PRO A 185 -8.17 10.74 0.30
CA PRO A 185 -7.07 11.59 -0.14
C PRO A 185 -5.72 11.00 0.28
N SER A 186 -4.77 11.02 -0.64
CA SER A 186 -3.40 10.57 -0.39
C SER A 186 -2.48 11.73 -0.10
N PHE A 187 -1.46 11.48 0.72
CA PHE A 187 -0.45 12.47 1.10
C PHE A 187 0.93 11.84 1.18
N VAL A 188 1.93 12.61 0.80
CA VAL A 188 3.34 12.33 1.02
C VAL A 188 3.94 13.44 1.90
N CYS A 189 4.78 13.08 2.86
CA CYS A 189 5.41 14.02 3.77
C CYS A 189 6.88 13.64 3.97
N GLU A 190 7.75 14.21 3.15
CA GLU A 190 9.19 14.02 3.21
C GLU A 190 9.76 14.53 4.54
N ARG A 191 9.17 15.60 5.10
CA ARG A 191 9.62 16.14 6.38
C ARG A 191 9.57 15.15 7.53
N LEU A 192 8.54 14.27 7.54
CA LEU A 192 8.38 13.20 8.53
C LEU A 192 8.80 11.82 8.02
N GLY A 193 9.11 11.70 6.73
CA GLY A 193 9.43 10.42 6.08
C GLY A 193 8.27 9.43 6.09
N ILE A 194 7.04 9.91 5.94
CA ILE A 194 5.82 9.10 5.98
C ILE A 194 4.87 9.45 4.83
N GLN A 195 4.05 8.50 4.47
CA GLN A 195 2.96 8.69 3.50
C GLN A 195 1.71 7.95 3.97
N GLY A 196 0.57 8.31 3.41
CA GLY A 196 -0.65 7.57 3.71
C GLY A 196 -1.88 8.13 3.02
N ARG A 197 -2.99 7.42 3.19
CA ARG A 197 -4.30 7.73 2.65
C ARG A 197 -5.30 7.77 3.80
N ILE A 198 -6.03 8.87 3.91
CA ILE A 198 -6.99 9.14 4.98
C ILE A 198 -8.38 8.71 4.49
N ASP A 199 -9.16 7.98 5.29
CA ASP A 199 -10.46 7.48 4.84
C ASP A 199 -11.45 8.63 4.55
N LEU A 200 -11.53 9.62 5.45
CA LEU A 200 -12.40 10.78 5.29
C LEU A 200 -11.81 12.02 5.95
N MET A 201 -11.81 13.14 5.24
CA MET A 201 -11.49 14.44 5.81
C MET A 201 -12.35 15.55 5.19
N THR A 202 -12.25 16.78 5.70
CA THR A 202 -12.84 17.96 5.07
C THR A 202 -11.79 18.81 4.36
N THR A 203 -12.16 19.51 3.28
CA THR A 203 -11.25 20.36 2.48
C THR A 203 -10.56 21.44 3.30
N ASP A 204 -11.17 21.87 4.41
CA ASP A 204 -10.59 22.86 5.35
C ASP A 204 -9.71 22.19 6.42
N MET A 205 -9.50 20.89 6.35
CA MET A 205 -8.67 20.08 7.26
C MET A 205 -9.08 20.18 8.74
N ARG A 206 -10.34 20.57 9.01
CA ARG A 206 -10.85 20.69 10.39
C ARG A 206 -11.32 19.37 10.97
N LEU A 207 -11.66 18.41 10.13
CA LEU A 207 -12.07 17.07 10.49
C LEU A 207 -11.20 16.04 9.79
N LEU A 208 -10.78 15.03 10.53
CA LEU A 208 -10.08 13.84 10.06
C LEU A 208 -10.72 12.62 10.70
N VAL A 209 -11.12 11.66 9.89
CA VAL A 209 -11.77 10.41 10.33
C VAL A 209 -11.03 9.23 9.75
N GLU A 210 -10.70 8.28 10.61
CA GLU A 210 -10.18 6.97 10.23
C GLU A 210 -11.22 5.90 10.58
N GLN A 211 -11.62 5.09 9.61
CA GLN A 211 -12.62 4.06 9.78
C GLN A 211 -12.02 2.70 10.14
N LYS A 212 -12.70 2.00 11.04
CA LYS A 212 -12.39 0.62 11.42
C LYS A 212 -13.69 -0.20 11.53
N SER A 213 -13.72 -1.34 10.86
CA SER A 213 -14.87 -2.26 10.88
C SER A 213 -14.76 -3.36 11.93
N GLY A 214 -13.56 -3.52 12.49
CA GLY A 214 -13.22 -4.60 13.39
C GLY A 214 -13.74 -4.43 14.81
N ARG A 215 -13.59 -5.49 15.59
CA ARG A 215 -13.96 -5.55 17.00
C ARG A 215 -13.03 -4.70 17.86
N ASN A 216 -13.60 -3.97 18.81
CA ASN A 216 -12.88 -3.20 19.81
C ASN A 216 -13.38 -3.54 21.23
N TYR A 217 -12.60 -4.33 21.95
CA TYR A 217 -12.93 -4.79 23.30
C TYR A 217 -13.04 -3.66 24.32
N ASN A 218 -12.31 -2.55 24.13
CA ASN A 218 -12.39 -1.40 25.03
C ASN A 218 -13.80 -0.76 24.98
N ILE A 219 -14.37 -0.66 23.78
CA ILE A 219 -15.76 -0.19 23.60
C ILE A 219 -16.74 -1.18 24.23
N GLU A 220 -16.61 -2.48 23.97
CA GLU A 220 -17.50 -3.53 24.46
C GLU A 220 -17.50 -3.63 25.98
N ARG A 221 -16.33 -3.50 26.60
CA ARG A 221 -16.16 -3.56 28.05
C ARG A 221 -16.32 -2.22 28.75
N ARG A 222 -16.48 -1.13 28.00
CA ARG A 222 -16.48 0.25 28.49
C ARG A 222 -15.23 0.59 29.32
N TYR A 223 -14.09 0.04 28.91
CA TYR A 223 -12.82 0.22 29.57
C TYR A 223 -11.98 1.25 28.82
N ALA A 224 -11.76 2.41 29.44
CA ALA A 224 -10.85 3.41 28.90
C ALA A 224 -9.40 2.91 28.99
N ASN A 225 -8.64 3.11 27.90
CA ASN A 225 -7.21 2.81 27.87
C ASN A 225 -6.40 3.85 28.68
N GLN A 226 -5.07 3.70 28.67
CA GLN A 226 -4.15 4.61 29.35
C GLN A 226 -4.24 6.08 28.88
N TYR A 227 -4.87 6.34 27.74
CA TYR A 227 -5.09 7.69 27.19
C TYR A 227 -6.48 8.26 27.54
N GLY A 228 -7.23 7.59 28.41
CA GLY A 228 -8.56 8.03 28.87
C GLY A 228 -9.68 7.87 27.84
N SER A 229 -9.49 7.01 26.82
CA SER A 229 -10.45 6.79 25.76
C SER A 229 -10.54 5.30 25.37
N PHE A 230 -11.40 4.95 24.38
CA PHE A 230 -11.73 3.57 24.03
C PHE A 230 -10.98 3.03 22.80
N GLN A 231 -10.18 3.84 22.13
CA GLN A 231 -9.44 3.43 20.93
C GLN A 231 -8.40 2.36 21.21
N LYS A 232 -8.10 1.53 20.19
CA LYS A 232 -6.91 0.70 20.18
C LYS A 232 -5.68 1.56 19.89
N GLU A 233 -4.52 1.15 20.41
CA GLU A 233 -3.28 1.91 20.29
C GLU A 233 -2.80 2.04 18.84
N ASP A 234 -2.84 0.95 18.07
CA ASP A 234 -2.51 0.92 16.64
C ASP A 234 -3.38 1.88 15.80
N HIS A 235 -4.69 1.87 16.02
CA HIS A 235 -5.61 2.79 15.34
C HIS A 235 -5.35 4.26 15.76
N TYR A 236 -5.00 4.48 17.01
CA TYR A 236 -4.70 5.81 17.52
C TYR A 236 -3.40 6.36 16.95
N VAL A 237 -2.34 5.55 16.89
CA VAL A 237 -1.06 5.91 16.25
C VAL A 237 -1.25 6.29 14.80
N GLN A 238 -2.05 5.53 14.05
CA GLN A 238 -2.36 5.85 12.66
C GLN A 238 -2.94 7.25 12.52
N LEU A 239 -3.92 7.59 13.35
CA LEU A 239 -4.59 8.88 13.34
C LEU A 239 -3.66 10.02 13.77
N LEU A 240 -2.79 9.80 14.78
CA LEU A 240 -1.79 10.78 15.21
C LEU A 240 -0.75 11.09 14.13
N LEU A 241 -0.32 10.07 13.40
CA LEU A 241 0.62 10.24 12.28
C LEU A 241 -0.02 11.03 11.14
N TYR A 242 -1.29 10.80 10.80
CA TYR A 242 -2.01 11.63 9.83
C TYR A 242 -2.13 13.09 10.29
N ALA A 243 -2.49 13.33 11.55
CA ALA A 243 -2.56 14.68 12.09
C ALA A 243 -1.19 15.38 12.04
N GLY A 244 -0.11 14.66 12.35
CA GLY A 244 1.26 15.14 12.25
C GLY A 244 1.66 15.49 10.81
N LEU A 245 1.33 14.60 9.85
CA LEU A 245 1.55 14.80 8.43
C LEU A 245 0.85 16.07 7.92
N LEU A 246 -0.45 16.21 8.18
CA LEU A 246 -1.21 17.38 7.75
C LEU A 246 -0.64 18.66 8.36
N ARG A 247 -0.17 18.62 9.61
CA ARG A 247 0.47 19.78 10.26
C ARG A 247 1.75 20.19 9.55
N GLN A 248 2.59 19.23 9.18
CA GLN A 248 3.87 19.53 8.53
C GLN A 248 3.67 20.02 7.09
N ASN A 249 2.80 19.38 6.32
CA ASN A 249 2.60 19.74 4.92
C ASN A 249 1.86 21.06 4.71
N PHE A 250 0.87 21.37 5.58
CA PHE A 250 -0.03 22.49 5.38
C PHE A 250 0.14 23.60 6.42
N GLY A 251 1.15 23.52 7.28
CA GLY A 251 1.44 24.55 8.29
C GLY A 251 0.26 24.86 9.21
N LEU A 252 -0.54 23.84 9.57
CA LEU A 252 -1.80 24.02 10.29
C LEU A 252 -1.63 24.68 11.67
N GLY A 253 -0.40 24.86 12.13
CA GLY A 253 -0.01 25.64 13.28
C GLY A 253 -0.86 25.39 14.53
N ARG A 254 -1.56 26.42 14.99
CA ARG A 254 -2.46 26.37 16.16
C ARG A 254 -3.90 25.93 15.83
N ARG A 255 -4.23 25.63 14.59
CA ARG A 255 -5.55 25.09 14.24
C ARG A 255 -5.67 23.68 14.77
N LYS A 256 -6.68 23.47 15.61
CA LYS A 256 -7.01 22.15 16.11
C LYS A 256 -7.83 21.41 15.03
N THR A 257 -7.25 20.38 14.44
CA THR A 257 -7.99 19.40 13.66
C THR A 257 -8.76 18.49 14.63
N ASP A 258 -10.04 18.30 14.41
CA ASP A 258 -10.82 17.31 15.16
C ASP A 258 -10.54 15.94 14.56
N ILE A 259 -9.90 15.07 15.34
CA ILE A 259 -9.49 13.74 14.93
C ILE A 259 -10.40 12.69 15.55
N ARG A 260 -10.97 11.81 14.70
CA ARG A 260 -11.97 10.83 15.10
C ARG A 260 -11.70 9.45 14.57
N LEU A 261 -11.94 8.45 15.42
CA LEU A 261 -12.01 7.05 15.02
C LEU A 261 -13.47 6.63 14.85
N LEU A 262 -13.79 6.13 13.66
CA LEU A 262 -15.11 5.61 13.33
C LEU A 262 -15.08 4.09 13.37
N TYR A 263 -15.77 3.48 14.32
CA TYR A 263 -15.91 2.03 14.43
C TYR A 263 -17.29 1.62 13.92
N SER A 264 -17.38 1.26 12.64
CA SER A 264 -18.64 0.95 11.97
C SER A 264 -19.40 -0.26 12.56
N LYS A 265 -18.71 -1.11 13.33
CA LYS A 265 -19.33 -2.22 14.05
C LYS A 265 -20.29 -1.76 15.17
N TYR A 266 -20.13 -0.55 15.69
CA TYR A 266 -20.87 -0.09 16.86
C TYR A 266 -21.73 1.14 16.54
N PRO A 267 -22.96 1.20 17.11
CA PRO A 267 -23.76 2.41 17.02
C PRO A 267 -23.18 3.53 17.89
N LEU A 268 -23.70 4.73 17.72
CA LEU A 268 -23.38 5.85 18.62
C LEU A 268 -23.79 5.55 20.07
N PRO A 269 -23.06 6.06 21.07
CA PRO A 269 -21.87 6.91 20.95
C PRO A 269 -20.57 6.13 20.72
N GLY A 270 -20.54 4.82 20.90
CA GLY A 270 -19.35 3.99 20.83
C GLY A 270 -18.72 3.92 19.44
N GLY A 271 -19.53 4.08 18.38
CA GLY A 271 -19.09 4.03 17.00
C GLY A 271 -18.28 5.25 16.52
N LEU A 272 -18.29 6.37 17.26
CA LEU A 272 -17.54 7.56 16.90
C LEU A 272 -16.76 8.09 18.12
N VAL A 273 -15.47 7.83 18.15
CA VAL A 273 -14.57 8.17 19.26
C VAL A 273 -13.77 9.42 18.91
N ALA A 274 -13.99 10.51 19.63
CA ALA A 274 -13.12 11.68 19.57
C ALA A 274 -11.86 11.42 20.39
N VAL A 275 -10.69 11.72 19.81
CA VAL A 275 -9.41 11.53 20.48
C VAL A 275 -8.64 12.84 20.51
N ASN A 276 -7.81 13.02 21.54
CA ASN A 276 -6.90 14.16 21.62
C ASN A 276 -5.53 13.79 21.08
N GLU A 277 -4.80 14.74 20.56
CA GLU A 277 -3.40 14.52 20.18
C GLU A 277 -2.54 14.25 21.44
N TYR A 278 -1.82 13.13 21.43
CA TYR A 278 -0.90 12.75 22.48
C TYR A 278 0.53 12.76 21.94
N GLN A 279 1.27 13.81 22.25
CA GLN A 279 2.58 14.08 21.65
C GLN A 279 3.64 13.01 21.98
N ALA A 280 3.58 12.41 23.17
CA ALA A 280 4.53 11.35 23.53
C ALA A 280 4.37 10.12 22.62
N LEU A 281 3.12 9.69 22.35
CA LEU A 281 2.84 8.55 21.46
C LEU A 281 3.20 8.87 19.99
N PHE A 282 2.96 10.11 19.56
CA PHE A 282 3.39 10.58 18.24
C PHE A 282 4.92 10.50 18.10
N ARG A 283 5.68 10.99 19.10
CA ARG A 283 7.14 10.90 19.10
C ARG A 283 7.64 9.45 19.11
N GLU A 284 6.98 8.58 19.85
CA GLU A 284 7.27 7.16 19.87
C GLU A 284 7.03 6.51 18.50
N ALA A 285 5.96 6.88 17.80
CA ALA A 285 5.68 6.41 16.45
C ALA A 285 6.75 6.87 15.44
N ILE A 286 7.23 8.11 15.55
CA ILE A 286 8.34 8.59 14.74
C ILE A 286 9.65 7.87 15.09
N ALA A 287 9.91 7.61 16.37
CA ALA A 287 11.08 6.84 16.78
C ALA A 287 11.05 5.41 16.21
N LEU A 288 9.88 4.77 16.23
CA LEU A 288 9.72 3.46 15.61
C LEU A 288 9.91 3.52 14.08
N ARG A 289 9.36 4.55 13.41
CA ARG A 289 9.61 4.80 11.99
C ARG A 289 11.11 4.86 11.68
N ASN A 290 11.88 5.60 12.47
CA ASN A 290 13.32 5.73 12.30
C ASN A 290 14.05 4.38 12.49
N ARG A 291 13.66 3.59 13.48
CA ARG A 291 14.21 2.24 13.70
C ARG A 291 13.92 1.30 12.54
N ILE A 292 12.69 1.33 11.98
CA ILE A 292 12.32 0.51 10.82
C ILE A 292 13.16 0.89 9.60
N VAL A 293 13.32 2.18 9.32
CA VAL A 293 14.10 2.66 8.17
C VAL A 293 15.57 2.30 8.31
N ALA A 294 16.17 2.57 9.48
CA ALA A 294 17.56 2.19 9.74
C ALA A 294 17.78 0.67 9.59
N GLN A 295 16.80 -0.15 10.01
CA GLN A 295 16.83 -1.60 9.82
C GLN A 295 16.73 -2.00 8.34
N ASP A 296 15.84 -1.38 7.55
CA ASP A 296 15.72 -1.65 6.12
C ASP A 296 17.02 -1.30 5.37
N TYR A 297 17.66 -0.16 5.71
CA TYR A 297 18.98 0.21 5.19
C TYR A 297 20.06 -0.79 5.60
N ALA A 298 20.05 -1.23 6.87
CA ALA A 298 21.01 -2.24 7.34
C ALA A 298 20.84 -3.57 6.60
N ILE A 299 19.61 -4.02 6.39
CA ILE A 299 19.34 -5.25 5.61
C ILE A 299 19.81 -5.11 4.18
N ALA A 300 19.55 -3.98 3.53
CA ALA A 300 19.97 -3.73 2.16
C ALA A 300 21.51 -3.71 2.03
N HIS A 301 22.22 -3.20 3.04
CA HIS A 301 23.67 -3.10 3.06
C HIS A 301 24.35 -4.40 3.52
N ASP A 302 23.96 -4.90 4.71
CA ASP A 302 24.66 -5.99 5.42
C ASP A 302 24.05 -7.37 5.09
N GLY A 303 22.89 -7.41 4.44
CA GLY A 303 22.16 -8.61 4.05
C GLY A 303 21.11 -9.04 5.06
N PHE A 304 20.09 -9.76 4.57
CA PHE A 304 18.96 -10.23 5.39
C PHE A 304 19.40 -11.23 6.49
N GLY A 305 20.49 -11.96 6.26
CA GLY A 305 21.05 -12.87 7.25
C GLY A 305 21.42 -12.19 8.57
N SER A 306 21.73 -10.88 8.56
CA SER A 306 22.10 -10.12 9.76
C SER A 306 21.00 -10.01 10.81
N ILE A 307 19.74 -10.21 10.42
CA ILE A 307 18.59 -10.09 11.34
C ILE A 307 17.89 -11.43 11.64
N ILE A 308 18.21 -12.51 10.92
CA ILE A 308 17.49 -13.79 11.06
C ILE A 308 17.52 -14.28 12.50
N ASP A 309 18.67 -14.27 13.16
CA ASP A 309 18.81 -14.75 14.53
C ASP A 309 17.98 -13.95 15.54
N GLN A 310 17.66 -12.70 15.20
CA GLN A 310 16.83 -11.81 16.01
C GLN A 310 15.33 -11.98 15.75
N LEU A 311 14.94 -12.59 14.62
CA LEU A 311 13.53 -12.79 14.23
C LEU A 311 12.92 -13.96 15.03
N THR A 312 12.75 -13.76 16.33
CA THR A 312 12.16 -14.75 17.24
C THR A 312 10.93 -14.19 17.96
N PRO A 313 9.98 -15.04 18.39
CA PRO A 313 8.84 -14.59 19.18
C PRO A 313 9.26 -13.86 20.47
N GLU A 314 10.38 -14.29 21.08
CA GLU A 314 10.92 -13.74 22.32
C GLU A 314 11.42 -12.30 22.11
N THR A 315 12.14 -12.03 21.02
CA THR A 315 12.62 -10.69 20.68
C THR A 315 11.46 -9.75 20.35
N ILE A 316 10.46 -10.24 19.60
CA ILE A 316 9.29 -9.44 19.21
C ILE A 316 8.41 -9.12 20.42
N ASN A 317 8.31 -10.03 21.41
CA ASN A 317 7.55 -9.84 22.63
C ASN A 317 8.34 -9.01 23.67
N GLU A 318 8.62 -7.74 23.35
CA GLU A 318 9.38 -6.82 24.21
C GLU A 318 8.80 -6.67 25.62
N ARG A 319 7.45 -6.71 25.72
CA ARG A 319 6.74 -6.58 27.00
C ARG A 319 6.67 -7.90 27.80
N GLN A 320 7.27 -8.97 27.28
CA GLN A 320 7.29 -10.29 27.90
C GLN A 320 5.88 -10.76 28.31
N LEU A 321 4.89 -10.53 27.46
CA LEU A 321 3.53 -10.96 27.73
C LEU A 321 3.45 -12.48 27.84
N SER A 322 2.76 -12.93 28.90
CA SER A 322 2.46 -14.35 29.16
C SER A 322 0.96 -14.57 29.41
N THR A 323 0.13 -13.64 28.97
CA THR A 323 -1.33 -13.78 29.11
C THR A 323 -1.83 -14.99 28.32
N ARG A 324 -2.93 -15.60 28.76
CA ARG A 324 -3.54 -16.73 28.06
C ARG A 324 -3.83 -16.42 26.60
N PHE A 325 -4.30 -15.21 26.30
CA PHE A 325 -4.55 -14.79 24.92
C PHE A 325 -3.26 -14.78 24.07
N PHE A 326 -2.16 -14.24 24.62
CA PHE A 326 -0.87 -14.26 23.94
C PHE A 326 -0.39 -15.70 23.70
N SER A 327 -0.39 -16.53 24.74
CA SER A 327 0.12 -17.90 24.67
C SER A 327 -0.72 -18.81 23.77
N ASP A 328 -2.05 -18.66 23.77
CA ASP A 328 -2.94 -19.56 23.01
C ASP A 328 -3.15 -19.12 21.56
N TYR A 329 -3.01 -17.81 21.25
CA TYR A 329 -3.34 -17.29 19.91
C TYR A 329 -2.17 -16.58 19.22
N ILE A 330 -1.45 -15.70 19.90
CA ILE A 330 -0.40 -14.89 19.25
C ILE A 330 0.90 -15.68 19.10
N LEU A 331 1.40 -16.26 20.17
CA LEU A 331 2.65 -17.02 20.17
C LEU A 331 2.67 -18.16 19.13
N PRO A 332 1.61 -18.99 18.99
CA PRO A 332 1.59 -20.02 17.95
C PRO A 332 1.64 -19.46 16.51
N GLN A 333 1.05 -18.28 16.27
CA GLN A 333 1.14 -17.63 14.97
C GLN A 333 2.56 -17.15 14.67
N LEU A 334 3.22 -16.49 15.65
CA LEU A 334 4.61 -16.06 15.54
C LEU A 334 5.55 -17.25 15.35
N GLN A 335 5.37 -18.33 16.13
CA GLN A 335 6.16 -19.55 15.99
C GLN A 335 5.98 -20.18 14.61
N ARG A 336 4.75 -20.28 14.10
CA ARG A 336 4.48 -20.82 12.77
C ARG A 336 5.18 -20.01 11.69
N LEU A 337 5.20 -18.70 11.81
CA LEU A 337 5.84 -17.80 10.83
C LEU A 337 7.37 -17.87 10.92
N LEU A 338 7.94 -17.82 12.11
CA LEU A 338 9.37 -17.56 12.31
C LEU A 338 10.21 -18.82 12.46
N THR A 339 9.68 -19.91 13.05
CA THR A 339 10.46 -21.15 13.26
C THR A 339 11.06 -21.70 11.96
N PRO A 340 10.35 -21.73 10.80
CA PRO A 340 10.93 -22.21 9.56
C PRO A 340 12.20 -21.47 9.13
N LEU A 341 12.34 -20.18 9.45
CA LEU A 341 13.53 -19.38 9.14
C LEU A 341 14.78 -19.89 9.87
N HIS A 342 14.61 -20.47 11.05
CA HIS A 342 15.71 -21.01 11.87
C HIS A 342 16.01 -22.50 11.59
N THR A 343 15.18 -23.17 10.80
CA THR A 343 15.32 -24.60 10.47
C THR A 343 15.68 -24.86 9.01
N MET A 344 16.04 -23.81 8.26
CA MET A 344 16.49 -23.90 6.88
C MET A 344 17.78 -24.74 6.76
N SER A 345 17.86 -25.53 5.69
CA SER A 345 19.16 -26.10 5.27
C SER A 345 20.11 -24.99 4.79
N ALA A 346 21.40 -25.29 4.68
CA ALA A 346 22.39 -24.31 4.24
C ALA A 346 22.06 -23.69 2.87
N VAL A 347 21.53 -24.49 1.92
CA VAL A 347 21.13 -24.01 0.59
C VAL A 347 19.89 -23.14 0.68
N GLU A 348 18.88 -23.54 1.43
CA GLU A 348 17.67 -22.75 1.65
C GLU A 348 18.00 -21.41 2.30
N HIS A 349 18.84 -21.41 3.33
CA HIS A 349 19.30 -20.20 4.02
C HIS A 349 20.04 -19.25 3.06
N ALA A 350 21.02 -19.77 2.32
CA ALA A 350 21.77 -18.96 1.36
C ALA A 350 20.86 -18.35 0.29
N TYR A 351 19.96 -19.15 -0.28
CA TYR A 351 18.99 -18.67 -1.27
C TYR A 351 18.06 -17.61 -0.69
N PHE A 352 17.42 -17.90 0.43
CA PHE A 352 16.49 -16.98 1.09
C PHE A 352 17.15 -15.64 1.41
N CYS A 353 18.30 -15.67 2.08
CA CYS A 353 19.01 -14.44 2.46
C CYS A 353 19.46 -13.63 1.24
N THR A 354 19.98 -14.28 0.20
CA THR A 354 20.41 -13.61 -1.02
C THR A 354 19.25 -12.94 -1.72
N MET A 355 18.14 -13.65 -1.91
CA MET A 355 16.97 -13.12 -2.60
C MET A 355 16.24 -12.06 -1.78
N ALA A 356 16.10 -12.25 -0.46
CA ALA A 356 15.51 -11.24 0.40
C ALA A 356 16.36 -9.94 0.43
N THR A 357 17.69 -10.06 0.47
CA THR A 357 18.60 -8.92 0.36
C THR A 357 18.44 -8.21 -0.98
N PHE A 358 18.35 -8.96 -2.07
CA PHE A 358 18.11 -8.39 -3.40
C PHE A 358 16.80 -7.57 -3.42
N VAL A 359 15.70 -8.15 -2.91
CA VAL A 359 14.40 -7.44 -2.83
C VAL A 359 14.51 -6.15 -2.02
N MET A 360 15.24 -6.17 -0.90
CA MET A 360 15.43 -4.99 -0.06
C MET A 360 16.28 -3.91 -0.72
N ARG A 361 17.29 -4.29 -1.50
CA ARG A 361 18.11 -3.35 -2.30
C ARG A 361 17.30 -2.71 -3.42
N GLU A 362 16.53 -3.50 -4.13
CA GLU A 362 15.62 -2.99 -5.18
C GLU A 362 14.57 -2.04 -4.60
N GLN A 363 14.01 -2.37 -3.43
CA GLN A 363 13.09 -1.47 -2.75
C GLN A 363 13.75 -0.15 -2.35
N LEU A 364 14.96 -0.21 -1.78
CA LEU A 364 15.71 0.98 -1.41
C LEU A 364 15.98 1.86 -2.64
N ALA A 365 16.50 1.28 -3.72
CA ALA A 365 16.76 1.99 -4.97
C ALA A 365 15.48 2.59 -5.58
N THR A 366 14.35 1.88 -5.53
CA THR A 366 13.07 2.38 -6.01
C THR A 366 12.56 3.56 -5.19
N LYS A 367 12.76 3.54 -3.88
CA LYS A 367 12.29 4.62 -2.99
C LYS A 367 13.14 5.87 -3.07
N VAL A 368 14.45 5.74 -2.95
CA VAL A 368 15.37 6.88 -2.76
C VAL A 368 16.36 7.08 -3.92
N GLY A 369 16.32 6.22 -4.93
CA GLY A 369 17.27 6.24 -6.04
C GLY A 369 18.53 5.42 -5.77
N SER A 370 19.35 5.28 -6.81
CA SER A 370 20.68 4.67 -6.72
C SER A 370 21.76 5.74 -6.93
N ASN A 371 22.93 5.56 -6.35
CA ASN A 371 24.09 6.45 -6.54
C ASN A 371 24.56 6.54 -8.01
N GLU A 372 24.08 5.67 -8.87
CA GLU A 372 24.43 5.63 -10.29
C GLU A 372 23.54 6.52 -11.18
N GLY A 373 22.50 7.15 -10.60
CA GLY A 373 21.66 8.17 -11.27
C GLY A 373 20.85 7.69 -12.48
N VAL A 374 20.67 6.37 -12.64
CA VAL A 374 20.14 5.78 -13.88
C VAL A 374 18.63 5.54 -13.84
N SER A 375 17.99 5.54 -12.67
CA SER A 375 16.55 5.24 -12.55
C SER A 375 15.79 6.30 -11.78
N ALA A 376 14.59 6.62 -12.24
CA ALA A 376 13.64 7.43 -11.49
C ALA A 376 13.28 6.73 -10.16
N SER A 377 13.27 7.50 -9.07
CA SER A 377 12.89 7.04 -7.73
C SER A 377 11.55 7.62 -7.30
N MET A 378 10.96 7.06 -6.25
CA MET A 378 9.76 7.65 -5.66
C MET A 378 10.06 9.03 -5.05
N ALA A 379 11.28 9.24 -4.54
CA ALA A 379 11.72 10.50 -3.97
C ALA A 379 11.82 11.64 -5.01
N ASP A 380 11.94 11.32 -6.30
CA ASP A 380 11.93 12.31 -7.38
C ASP A 380 10.63 13.11 -7.43
N LEU A 381 9.54 12.56 -6.86
CA LEU A 381 8.26 13.26 -6.76
C LEU A 381 8.39 14.61 -6.02
N TRP A 382 9.30 14.75 -5.06
CA TRP A 382 9.54 16.01 -4.34
C TRP A 382 10.95 16.57 -4.50
N ASN A 383 11.95 15.74 -4.80
CA ASN A 383 13.36 16.16 -4.91
C ASN A 383 13.75 16.62 -6.32
N MET A 384 13.11 16.07 -7.37
CA MET A 384 13.49 16.41 -8.75
C MET A 384 12.97 17.81 -9.12
N PRO A 385 13.84 18.72 -9.60
CA PRO A 385 13.42 20.04 -10.08
C PRO A 385 12.36 19.96 -11.19
N LEU A 386 11.41 20.89 -11.19
CA LEU A 386 10.32 20.91 -12.18
C LEU A 386 10.82 20.95 -13.64
N ALA A 387 11.92 21.70 -13.90
CA ALA A 387 12.52 21.75 -15.23
C ALA A 387 12.99 20.36 -15.70
N THR A 388 13.67 19.61 -14.82
CA THR A 388 14.14 18.25 -15.10
C THR A 388 12.97 17.27 -15.28
N LYS A 389 11.92 17.35 -14.45
CA LYS A 389 10.69 16.55 -14.63
C LYS A 389 10.04 16.76 -15.99
N ARG A 390 10.00 18.02 -16.45
CA ARG A 390 9.47 18.37 -17.80
C ARG A 390 10.35 17.82 -18.91
N GLU A 391 11.65 18.00 -18.81
CA GLU A 391 12.62 17.47 -19.78
C GLU A 391 12.53 15.95 -19.93
N MET A 392 12.34 15.25 -18.81
CA MET A 392 12.15 13.79 -18.78
C MET A 392 10.75 13.33 -19.14
N GLY A 393 9.80 14.23 -19.33
CA GLY A 393 8.39 13.91 -19.61
C GLY A 393 7.64 13.26 -18.42
N ASN A 394 8.10 13.43 -17.20
CA ASN A 394 7.57 12.79 -15.99
C ASN A 394 6.46 13.60 -15.29
N ILE A 395 6.09 14.73 -15.82
CA ILE A 395 5.01 15.57 -15.29
C ILE A 395 4.25 16.24 -16.42
N TYR A 396 2.92 16.23 -16.32
CA TYR A 396 2.05 17.15 -17.07
C TYR A 396 1.64 18.31 -16.17
N THR A 397 1.66 19.53 -16.70
CA THR A 397 1.31 20.74 -15.97
C THR A 397 0.32 21.59 -16.72
N GLY A 398 -0.40 22.49 -16.04
CA GLY A 398 -1.35 23.39 -16.66
C GLY A 398 -2.66 22.73 -17.08
N LEU A 399 -2.93 21.52 -16.63
CA LEU A 399 -4.12 20.76 -17.01
C LEU A 399 -5.39 21.41 -16.46
N THR A 400 -6.48 21.36 -17.23
CA THR A 400 -7.80 21.81 -16.79
C THR A 400 -8.84 20.73 -17.02
N ILE A 401 -9.80 20.61 -16.10
CA ILE A 401 -10.86 19.60 -16.20
C ILE A 401 -11.88 20.03 -17.24
N THR A 402 -12.13 19.19 -18.24
CA THR A 402 -13.12 19.39 -19.31
C THR A 402 -14.35 18.50 -19.14
N GLY A 403 -14.25 17.42 -18.40
CA GLY A 403 -15.36 16.50 -18.16
C GLY A 403 -15.17 15.69 -16.90
N LYS A 404 -16.30 15.32 -16.30
CA LYS A 404 -16.37 14.42 -15.14
C LYS A 404 -17.50 13.44 -15.37
N GLU A 405 -17.23 12.16 -15.16
CA GLU A 405 -18.20 11.09 -15.30
C GLU A 405 -18.16 10.17 -14.09
N LYS A 406 -19.24 9.42 -13.88
CA LYS A 406 -19.32 8.37 -12.87
C LYS A 406 -19.29 7.03 -13.57
N SER A 407 -18.37 6.17 -13.19
CA SER A 407 -18.41 4.80 -13.65
C SER A 407 -19.62 4.06 -13.07
N LYS A 408 -20.01 2.98 -13.72
CA LYS A 408 -21.20 2.22 -13.33
C LYS A 408 -21.05 1.66 -11.92
N GLY A 409 -22.02 1.98 -11.06
CA GLY A 409 -22.03 1.52 -9.66
C GLY A 409 -21.19 2.37 -8.71
N ARG A 410 -20.61 3.49 -9.17
CA ARG A 410 -19.88 4.43 -8.32
C ARG A 410 -20.76 5.62 -7.88
N GLY A 411 -20.59 6.04 -6.63
CA GLY A 411 -21.34 7.17 -6.09
C GLY A 411 -20.78 8.53 -6.47
N GLY A 412 -19.47 8.64 -6.59
CA GLY A 412 -18.74 9.87 -6.88
C GLY A 412 -18.25 9.96 -8.32
N TRP A 413 -17.75 11.14 -8.68
CA TRP A 413 -17.03 11.36 -9.94
C TRP A 413 -15.67 10.67 -9.85
N ASP A 414 -15.41 9.72 -10.71
CA ASP A 414 -14.19 8.92 -10.74
C ASP A 414 -13.48 8.92 -12.10
N ILE A 415 -14.18 9.27 -13.18
CA ILE A 415 -13.58 9.48 -14.50
C ILE A 415 -13.44 10.98 -14.74
N VAL A 416 -12.21 11.43 -14.94
CA VAL A 416 -11.88 12.85 -15.12
C VAL A 416 -11.16 13.04 -16.44
N SER A 417 -11.75 13.84 -17.34
CA SER A 417 -11.14 14.25 -18.60
C SER A 417 -10.46 15.60 -18.43
N LEU A 418 -9.22 15.69 -18.88
CA LEU A 418 -8.33 16.85 -18.73
C LEU A 418 -7.90 17.34 -20.12
N ASP A 419 -7.97 18.64 -20.34
CA ASP A 419 -7.31 19.32 -21.46
C ASP A 419 -5.82 19.47 -21.14
N VAL A 420 -4.98 19.19 -22.13
CA VAL A 420 -3.52 19.28 -22.04
C VAL A 420 -3.06 20.48 -22.87
N PRO A 421 -2.64 21.58 -22.23
CA PRO A 421 -2.07 22.71 -22.95
C PRO A 421 -0.71 22.33 -23.55
N ASP A 422 -0.19 23.19 -24.43
CA ASP A 422 1.15 23.03 -24.98
C ASP A 422 2.20 22.89 -23.85
N GLN A 423 2.91 21.78 -23.84
CA GLN A 423 3.95 21.49 -22.86
C GLN A 423 5.35 21.93 -23.33
N GLY A 424 5.48 22.44 -24.56
CA GLY A 424 6.73 22.81 -25.21
C GLY A 424 7.14 21.85 -26.34
N GLU A 425 7.91 22.38 -27.32
CA GLU A 425 8.28 21.64 -28.54
C GLU A 425 9.10 20.36 -28.25
N ASP A 426 9.89 20.34 -27.18
CA ASP A 426 10.77 19.23 -26.81
C ASP A 426 10.14 18.26 -25.80
N PHE A 427 8.87 18.46 -25.42
CA PHE A 427 8.21 17.62 -24.44
C PHE A 427 7.87 16.23 -25.00
N LEU A 428 8.53 15.19 -24.48
CA LEU A 428 8.25 13.78 -24.79
C LEU A 428 7.63 13.11 -23.57
N PRO A 429 6.31 12.88 -23.54
CA PRO A 429 5.67 12.31 -22.36
C PRO A 429 6.13 10.90 -22.07
N ASN A 430 6.49 10.63 -20.81
CA ASN A 430 6.82 9.31 -20.30
C ASN A 430 5.61 8.68 -19.59
N PHE A 431 4.43 8.77 -20.21
CA PHE A 431 3.18 8.23 -19.69
C PHE A 431 2.51 7.32 -20.73
N ARG A 432 1.77 6.34 -20.23
CA ARG A 432 1.01 5.38 -21.06
C ARG A 432 -0.35 5.08 -20.41
N PRO A 433 -1.36 4.69 -21.19
CA PRO A 433 -2.56 4.09 -20.64
C PRO A 433 -2.23 2.91 -19.72
N GLY A 434 -2.85 2.88 -18.54
CA GLY A 434 -2.57 1.91 -17.48
C GLY A 434 -1.57 2.38 -16.42
N ASP A 435 -0.84 3.47 -16.63
CA ASP A 435 0.09 4.01 -15.63
C ASP A 435 -0.66 4.54 -14.41
N SER A 436 -0.18 4.20 -13.22
CA SER A 436 -0.67 4.74 -11.97
C SER A 436 -0.13 6.14 -11.74
N ILE A 437 -1.03 7.08 -11.39
CA ILE A 437 -0.69 8.50 -11.28
C ILE A 437 -1.25 9.14 -10.00
N TYR A 438 -0.68 10.29 -9.67
CA TYR A 438 -1.30 11.30 -8.83
C TYR A 438 -1.85 12.43 -9.69
N LEU A 439 -3.12 12.77 -9.48
CA LEU A 439 -3.76 14.00 -9.94
C LEU A 439 -3.86 14.95 -8.76
N TYR A 440 -3.39 16.20 -8.91
CA TYR A 440 -3.49 17.20 -7.84
C TYR A 440 -3.55 18.62 -8.36
N ALA A 441 -4.29 19.48 -7.65
CA ALA A 441 -4.40 20.89 -7.96
C ALA A 441 -3.21 21.68 -7.39
N TYR A 442 -2.82 22.76 -8.10
CA TYR A 442 -1.82 23.70 -7.65
C TYR A 442 -2.14 25.14 -8.11
N THR A 443 -1.51 26.15 -7.51
CA THR A 443 -1.70 27.58 -7.88
C THR A 443 -0.52 28.11 -8.69
N ASP A 444 0.66 28.20 -8.11
CA ASP A 444 1.83 28.81 -8.74
C ASP A 444 2.73 27.75 -9.40
N THR A 445 3.20 26.79 -8.61
CA THR A 445 4.07 25.70 -9.07
C THR A 445 3.58 24.36 -8.52
N PRO A 446 3.64 23.29 -9.31
CA PRO A 446 3.32 21.95 -8.82
C PRO A 446 4.16 21.59 -7.60
N ASN A 447 3.48 21.23 -6.49
CA ASN A 447 4.11 20.78 -5.27
C ASN A 447 3.29 19.64 -4.64
N PRO A 448 3.67 18.39 -4.84
CA PRO A 448 2.91 17.24 -4.34
C PRO A 448 2.88 17.14 -2.82
N THR A 449 3.91 17.65 -2.09
CA THR A 449 3.92 17.61 -0.63
C THR A 449 2.99 18.65 0.01
N GLY A 450 2.66 19.71 -0.72
CA GLY A 450 1.71 20.75 -0.31
C GLY A 450 0.30 20.58 -0.90
N ALA A 451 0.00 19.44 -1.52
CA ALA A 451 -1.25 19.20 -2.23
C ALA A 451 -2.01 17.99 -1.69
N ILE A 452 -3.31 17.97 -1.97
CA ILE A 452 -4.15 16.78 -1.81
C ILE A 452 -3.99 15.95 -3.06
N LEU A 453 -3.50 14.71 -2.93
CA LEU A 453 -3.21 13.82 -4.03
C LEU A 453 -4.36 12.84 -4.25
N PHE A 454 -4.89 12.79 -5.47
CA PHE A 454 -5.84 11.76 -5.89
C PHE A 454 -5.11 10.69 -6.68
N LYS A 455 -5.13 9.46 -6.19
CA LYS A 455 -4.58 8.31 -6.93
C LYS A 455 -5.54 7.87 -8.01
N GLY A 456 -4.99 7.50 -9.15
CA GLY A 456 -5.74 6.96 -10.27
C GLY A 456 -4.84 6.30 -11.30
N SER A 457 -5.41 5.96 -12.42
CA SER A 457 -4.70 5.45 -13.59
C SER A 457 -5.12 6.21 -14.86
N ILE A 458 -4.20 6.28 -15.82
CA ILE A 458 -4.50 6.83 -17.13
C ILE A 458 -5.31 5.80 -17.92
N VAL A 459 -6.52 6.17 -18.36
CA VAL A 459 -7.38 5.31 -19.19
C VAL A 459 -7.11 5.56 -20.66
N ALA A 460 -7.03 6.84 -21.04
CA ALA A 460 -6.76 7.26 -22.41
C ALA A 460 -5.92 8.52 -22.43
N MET A 461 -5.13 8.68 -23.46
CA MET A 461 -4.34 9.89 -23.66
C MET A 461 -4.16 10.19 -25.15
N SER A 462 -4.09 11.48 -25.45
CA SER A 462 -3.77 12.04 -26.77
C SER A 462 -2.82 13.22 -26.58
N GLN A 463 -2.48 13.90 -27.69
CA GLN A 463 -1.65 15.10 -27.62
C GLN A 463 -2.29 16.24 -26.82
N HIS A 464 -3.62 16.34 -26.79
CA HIS A 464 -4.37 17.46 -26.19
C HIS A 464 -5.31 17.03 -25.05
N SER A 465 -5.35 15.74 -24.70
CA SER A 465 -6.24 15.26 -23.65
C SER A 465 -5.70 14.08 -22.91
N ILE A 466 -6.01 14.01 -21.62
CA ILE A 466 -5.77 12.85 -20.76
C ILE A 466 -7.07 12.52 -20.04
N THR A 467 -7.47 11.26 -20.05
CA THR A 467 -8.56 10.75 -19.21
C THR A 467 -7.97 9.91 -18.10
N VAL A 468 -8.29 10.27 -16.86
CA VAL A 468 -7.84 9.60 -15.65
C VAL A 468 -9.03 8.94 -14.99
N HIS A 469 -8.85 7.73 -14.53
CA HIS A 469 -9.77 7.07 -13.63
C HIS A 469 -9.21 7.09 -12.22
N LEU A 470 -9.92 7.77 -11.31
CA LEU A 470 -9.57 7.87 -9.90
C LEU A 470 -9.95 6.57 -9.18
N ASN A 471 -9.12 6.12 -8.27
CA ASN A 471 -9.41 4.95 -7.45
C ASN A 471 -10.67 5.13 -6.60
N ASP A 472 -10.90 6.37 -6.14
CA ASP A 472 -11.99 6.71 -5.23
C ASP A 472 -12.78 7.91 -5.79
N GLY A 473 -14.08 7.71 -6.00
CA GLY A 473 -14.95 8.74 -6.58
C GLY A 473 -15.25 9.87 -5.60
N GLN A 474 -15.28 11.10 -6.11
CA GLN A 474 -15.50 12.32 -5.33
C GLN A 474 -16.85 12.95 -5.68
N GLN A 475 -17.67 13.25 -4.70
CA GLN A 475 -18.90 14.01 -4.89
C GLN A 475 -18.67 15.53 -4.77
N ASN A 476 -17.56 15.92 -4.14
CA ASN A 476 -17.26 17.30 -3.86
C ASN A 476 -16.76 18.02 -5.10
N GLU A 477 -17.56 18.95 -5.64
CA GLU A 477 -17.20 19.74 -6.81
C GLU A 477 -16.07 20.75 -6.55
N HIS A 478 -15.86 21.15 -5.29
CA HIS A 478 -14.78 22.09 -4.94
C HIS A 478 -13.38 21.49 -5.09
N ILE A 479 -13.24 20.16 -5.05
CA ILE A 479 -11.96 19.49 -5.23
C ILE A 479 -11.60 19.36 -6.70
N LEU A 480 -12.62 19.16 -7.54
CA LEU A 480 -12.50 18.96 -8.98
C LEU A 480 -13.01 20.16 -9.79
N ALA A 481 -13.07 21.36 -9.18
CA ALA A 481 -13.53 22.59 -9.83
C ALA A 481 -12.35 23.42 -10.36
N ASP A 482 -12.66 24.51 -11.03
CA ASP A 482 -11.81 25.53 -11.66
C ASP A 482 -10.40 25.73 -11.06
N SER A 483 -9.56 24.72 -11.18
CA SER A 483 -8.19 24.71 -10.70
C SER A 483 -7.26 24.25 -11.82
N THR A 484 -6.01 24.60 -11.71
CA THR A 484 -4.93 24.06 -12.55
C THR A 484 -4.39 22.79 -11.93
N TYR A 485 -4.23 21.75 -12.74
CA TYR A 485 -3.81 20.44 -12.28
C TYR A 485 -2.46 20.02 -12.84
N ALA A 486 -1.79 19.15 -12.07
CA ALA A 486 -0.64 18.37 -12.52
C ALA A 486 -0.94 16.88 -12.44
N VAL A 487 -0.29 16.11 -13.32
CA VAL A 487 -0.27 14.64 -13.29
C VAL A 487 1.16 14.17 -13.20
N GLU A 488 1.47 13.36 -12.21
CA GLU A 488 2.77 12.71 -11.99
C GLU A 488 2.59 11.22 -11.67
N HIS A 489 3.65 10.42 -11.89
CA HIS A 489 3.61 8.99 -11.56
C HIS A 489 3.44 8.77 -10.05
N SER A 490 2.64 7.77 -9.69
CA SER A 490 2.53 7.29 -8.31
C SER A 490 3.30 6.00 -8.10
N GLY A 491 4.15 5.95 -7.08
CA GLY A 491 4.88 4.75 -6.69
C GLY A 491 4.05 3.81 -5.81
N SER A 492 4.44 2.53 -5.75
CA SER A 492 3.84 1.51 -4.88
C SER A 492 4.88 0.50 -4.40
N ASP A 493 4.82 0.15 -3.11
CA ASP A 493 5.71 -0.83 -2.45
C ASP A 493 5.16 -2.27 -2.49
N ASN A 494 3.97 -2.47 -3.01
CA ASN A 494 3.25 -3.73 -2.92
C ASN A 494 4.04 -4.91 -3.51
N THR A 495 4.76 -4.69 -4.59
CA THR A 495 5.58 -5.71 -5.27
C THR A 495 6.68 -6.26 -4.35
N PHE A 496 7.37 -5.41 -3.59
CA PHE A 496 8.45 -5.85 -2.69
C PHE A 496 7.91 -6.69 -1.53
N THR A 497 6.77 -6.28 -0.95
CA THR A 497 6.09 -7.07 0.08
C THR A 497 5.62 -8.42 -0.48
N ALA A 498 5.08 -8.46 -1.71
CA ALA A 498 4.68 -9.71 -2.36
C ALA A 498 5.89 -10.64 -2.60
N ASN A 499 7.02 -10.09 -3.03
CA ASN A 499 8.25 -10.87 -3.24
C ASN A 499 8.79 -11.47 -1.92
N LEU A 500 8.87 -10.68 -0.83
CA LEU A 500 9.29 -11.21 0.48
C LEU A 500 8.34 -12.29 1.00
N ARG A 501 7.03 -12.11 0.80
CA ARG A 501 6.02 -13.10 1.14
C ARG A 501 6.20 -14.38 0.36
N SER A 502 6.46 -14.31 -0.94
CA SER A 502 6.71 -15.49 -1.79
C SER A 502 7.96 -16.26 -1.35
N LEU A 503 9.01 -15.56 -0.90
CA LEU A 503 10.19 -16.19 -0.30
C LEU A 503 9.85 -16.89 1.02
N SER A 504 9.01 -16.27 1.86
CA SER A 504 8.51 -16.89 3.08
C SER A 504 7.67 -18.15 2.76
N GLU A 505 6.77 -18.08 1.78
CA GLU A 505 5.97 -19.22 1.34
C GLU A 505 6.82 -20.38 0.83
N LEU A 506 7.92 -20.09 0.11
CA LEU A 506 8.88 -21.10 -0.31
C LEU A 506 9.43 -21.88 0.90
N ILE A 507 9.86 -21.18 1.95
CA ILE A 507 10.43 -21.82 3.14
C ILE A 507 9.39 -22.61 3.92
N HIS A 508 8.11 -22.23 3.87
CA HIS A 508 7.01 -22.95 4.50
C HIS A 508 6.49 -24.14 3.64
N ALA A 509 6.90 -24.22 2.38
CA ALA A 509 6.47 -25.31 1.49
C ALA A 509 7.02 -26.68 1.96
N PRO A 510 6.36 -27.80 1.60
CA PRO A 510 6.87 -29.14 1.87
C PRO A 510 8.31 -29.34 1.39
N SER A 511 9.11 -30.11 2.13
CA SER A 511 10.55 -30.31 1.86
C SER A 511 10.83 -30.79 0.43
N ASP A 512 9.98 -31.69 -0.11
CA ASP A 512 10.14 -32.18 -1.47
C ASP A 512 9.96 -31.08 -2.52
N ARG A 513 8.97 -30.17 -2.29
CA ARG A 513 8.75 -29.00 -3.14
C ARG A 513 9.93 -28.02 -3.09
N ARG A 514 10.47 -27.74 -1.89
CA ARG A 514 11.64 -26.90 -1.73
C ARG A 514 12.86 -27.44 -2.46
N LYS A 515 13.11 -28.76 -2.32
CA LYS A 515 14.21 -29.46 -3.01
C LYS A 515 14.08 -29.36 -4.54
N LEU A 516 12.87 -29.50 -5.06
CA LEU A 516 12.60 -29.35 -6.49
C LEU A 516 12.93 -27.93 -6.97
N LEU A 517 12.38 -26.91 -6.28
CA LEU A 517 12.55 -25.50 -6.66
C LEU A 517 13.99 -25.01 -6.52
N LEU A 518 14.76 -25.61 -5.60
CA LEU A 518 16.18 -25.30 -5.39
C LEU A 518 17.13 -26.25 -6.11
N SER A 519 16.65 -26.99 -7.09
CA SER A 519 17.43 -27.94 -7.90
C SER A 519 18.19 -29.02 -7.10
N GLN A 520 17.65 -29.39 -5.94
CA GLN A 520 18.16 -30.49 -5.10
C GLN A 520 17.46 -31.82 -5.39
N ARG A 521 16.45 -31.80 -6.23
CA ARG A 521 15.73 -32.94 -6.75
C ARG A 521 15.40 -32.68 -8.23
N GLU A 522 15.60 -33.69 -9.05
CA GLU A 522 15.24 -33.63 -10.46
C GLU A 522 13.71 -33.62 -10.63
N PRO A 523 13.17 -32.89 -11.62
CA PRO A 523 11.77 -32.98 -11.98
C PRO A 523 11.45 -34.36 -12.52
N THR A 524 10.23 -34.84 -12.28
CA THR A 524 9.76 -36.14 -12.72
C THR A 524 8.88 -36.03 -13.96
N ALA A 525 8.84 -37.10 -14.74
CA ALA A 525 7.99 -37.19 -15.92
C ALA A 525 7.33 -38.57 -16.00
N ASP A 526 6.10 -38.61 -16.55
CA ASP A 526 5.38 -39.81 -16.87
C ASP A 526 5.43 -40.07 -18.39
N THR A 527 6.37 -40.89 -18.82
CA THR A 527 6.61 -41.20 -20.23
C THR A 527 5.50 -42.06 -20.87
N SER A 528 4.56 -42.56 -20.08
CA SER A 528 3.41 -43.30 -20.60
C SER A 528 2.36 -42.40 -21.27
N ARG A 529 2.33 -41.10 -20.92
CA ARG A 529 1.40 -40.12 -21.48
C ARG A 529 1.72 -39.86 -22.95
N GLN A 530 0.67 -39.83 -23.79
CA GLN A 530 0.76 -39.53 -25.21
C GLN A 530 -0.11 -38.33 -25.55
N LEU A 531 0.22 -37.61 -26.63
CA LEU A 531 -0.66 -36.55 -27.14
C LEU A 531 -2.00 -37.13 -27.57
N THR A 532 -3.08 -36.41 -27.30
CA THR A 532 -4.45 -36.81 -27.70
C THR A 532 -4.62 -36.77 -29.22
N ARG A 533 -3.93 -35.85 -29.87
CA ARG A 533 -3.91 -35.67 -31.33
C ARG A 533 -2.59 -35.03 -31.77
N PRO A 534 -2.22 -35.13 -33.07
CA PRO A 534 -1.16 -34.31 -33.61
C PRO A 534 -1.61 -32.85 -33.75
N TYR A 535 -0.73 -31.89 -33.45
CA TYR A 535 -0.95 -30.43 -33.57
C TYR A 535 -0.09 -29.84 -34.69
N SER A 536 1.20 -30.11 -34.66
CA SER A 536 2.16 -29.60 -35.63
C SER A 536 3.45 -30.41 -35.60
N PRO A 537 3.99 -30.82 -36.76
CA PRO A 537 5.27 -31.53 -36.80
C PRO A 537 6.41 -30.84 -36.10
N THR A 538 6.38 -29.50 -36.05
CA THR A 538 7.40 -28.66 -35.38
C THR A 538 7.29 -28.69 -33.86
N TYR A 539 6.08 -28.80 -33.31
CA TYR A 539 5.84 -28.62 -31.87
C TYR A 539 5.49 -29.92 -31.15
N ASP A 540 5.01 -30.98 -31.85
CA ASP A 540 4.48 -32.18 -31.22
C ASP A 540 5.48 -32.87 -30.28
N ALA A 541 6.76 -32.90 -30.62
CA ALA A 541 7.79 -33.46 -29.76
C ALA A 541 7.98 -32.65 -28.45
N THR A 542 7.82 -31.31 -28.51
CA THR A 542 7.87 -30.45 -27.36
C THR A 542 6.61 -30.57 -26.52
N LEU A 543 5.44 -30.56 -27.14
CA LEU A 543 4.13 -30.73 -26.50
C LEU A 543 4.05 -32.05 -25.73
N LEU A 544 4.58 -33.14 -26.33
CA LEU A 544 4.64 -34.43 -25.67
C LEU A 544 5.43 -34.36 -24.36
N LYS A 545 6.60 -33.70 -24.37
CA LYS A 545 7.40 -33.49 -23.15
C LYS A 545 6.67 -32.66 -22.11
N VAL A 546 5.96 -31.61 -22.52
CA VAL A 546 5.13 -30.77 -21.62
C VAL A 546 4.06 -31.64 -20.96
N LYS A 547 3.34 -32.46 -21.74
CA LYS A 547 2.30 -33.35 -21.23
C LYS A 547 2.85 -34.44 -20.30
N GLN A 548 4.04 -34.90 -20.55
CA GLN A 548 4.72 -35.92 -19.73
C GLN A 548 5.29 -35.35 -18.42
N ALA A 549 5.54 -34.04 -18.32
CA ALA A 549 6.06 -33.43 -17.12
C ALA A 549 5.06 -33.51 -15.93
N ASN A 550 5.50 -33.98 -14.77
CA ASN A 550 4.70 -34.00 -13.55
C ASN A 550 4.88 -32.75 -12.71
N ASP A 551 6.09 -32.17 -12.72
CA ASP A 551 6.45 -31.05 -11.84
C ASP A 551 6.42 -29.71 -12.60
N PHE A 552 7.31 -29.55 -13.59
CA PHE A 552 7.35 -28.38 -14.48
C PHE A 552 8.09 -28.70 -15.78
N PHE A 553 7.90 -27.86 -16.77
CA PHE A 553 8.63 -27.87 -18.02
C PHE A 553 9.03 -26.42 -18.40
N LEU A 554 10.27 -26.21 -18.80
CA LEU A 554 10.79 -24.91 -19.24
C LEU A 554 10.89 -24.89 -20.76
N LEU A 555 10.11 -24.02 -21.41
CA LEU A 555 10.19 -23.76 -22.83
C LEU A 555 10.89 -22.44 -23.09
N VAL A 556 12.08 -22.49 -23.69
CA VAL A 556 12.84 -21.31 -24.08
C VAL A 556 12.76 -21.15 -25.60
N GLY A 557 12.45 -19.94 -26.04
CA GLY A 557 12.39 -19.61 -27.47
C GLY A 557 12.63 -18.11 -27.70
N PRO A 558 13.46 -17.73 -28.70
CA PRO A 558 13.64 -16.33 -29.08
C PRO A 558 12.33 -15.63 -29.48
N PRO A 559 12.30 -14.30 -29.58
CA PRO A 559 11.18 -13.57 -30.17
C PRO A 559 10.84 -14.08 -31.57
N GLY A 560 9.56 -14.12 -31.92
CA GLY A 560 9.10 -14.55 -33.24
C GLY A 560 9.05 -16.06 -33.50
N THR A 561 9.42 -16.90 -32.54
CA THR A 561 9.38 -18.37 -32.68
C THR A 561 8.02 -19.01 -32.42
N GLY A 562 6.96 -18.23 -32.31
CA GLY A 562 5.61 -18.75 -32.09
C GLY A 562 5.32 -19.28 -30.69
N LYS A 563 6.06 -18.84 -29.65
CA LYS A 563 5.83 -19.30 -28.27
C LYS A 563 4.38 -19.09 -27.82
N THR A 564 3.83 -17.89 -28.01
CA THR A 564 2.46 -17.56 -27.58
C THR A 564 1.44 -18.05 -28.60
N SER A 565 1.62 -17.70 -29.87
CA SER A 565 0.62 -17.95 -30.91
C SER A 565 0.47 -19.43 -31.30
N MET A 566 1.50 -20.26 -31.11
CA MET A 566 1.50 -21.67 -31.51
C MET A 566 1.74 -22.61 -30.33
N ALA A 567 2.92 -22.52 -29.68
CA ALA A 567 3.28 -23.47 -28.63
C ALA A 567 2.33 -23.41 -27.44
N LEU A 568 2.08 -22.21 -26.86
CA LEU A 568 1.16 -22.04 -25.75
C LEU A 568 -0.27 -22.41 -26.13
N ARG A 569 -0.73 -21.99 -27.31
CA ARG A 569 -2.04 -22.37 -27.83
C ARG A 569 -2.22 -23.88 -27.83
N PHE A 570 -1.29 -24.65 -28.43
CA PHE A 570 -1.38 -26.11 -28.49
C PHE A 570 -1.28 -26.78 -27.11
N MET A 571 -0.49 -26.18 -26.17
CA MET A 571 -0.46 -26.64 -24.78
C MET A 571 -1.83 -26.53 -24.12
N VAL A 572 -2.51 -25.39 -24.33
CA VAL A 572 -3.87 -25.16 -23.80
C VAL A 572 -4.86 -26.10 -24.43
N GLU A 573 -4.87 -26.23 -25.76
CA GLU A 573 -5.76 -27.15 -26.49
C GLU A 573 -5.57 -28.61 -26.04
N GLU A 574 -4.32 -29.04 -25.85
CA GLU A 574 -4.04 -30.42 -25.40
C GLU A 574 -4.47 -30.63 -23.94
N ALA A 575 -4.25 -29.63 -23.06
CA ALA A 575 -4.67 -29.73 -21.65
C ALA A 575 -6.19 -29.76 -21.51
N LEU A 576 -6.92 -28.98 -22.32
CA LEU A 576 -8.40 -28.94 -22.34
C LEU A 576 -9.05 -30.18 -22.98
N CYS A 577 -8.27 -31.12 -23.55
CA CYS A 577 -8.80 -32.44 -23.90
C CYS A 577 -9.21 -33.25 -22.66
N ASP A 578 -8.73 -32.89 -21.48
CA ASP A 578 -9.22 -33.36 -20.19
C ASP A 578 -10.34 -32.42 -19.70
N PRO A 579 -11.60 -32.91 -19.63
CA PRO A 579 -12.73 -32.07 -19.20
C PRO A 579 -12.63 -31.54 -17.76
N ASP A 580 -11.81 -32.17 -16.93
CA ASP A 580 -11.59 -31.79 -15.54
C ASP A 580 -10.37 -30.86 -15.39
N ALA A 581 -9.69 -30.50 -16.48
CA ALA A 581 -8.52 -29.62 -16.44
C ALA A 581 -8.89 -28.20 -16.06
N SER A 582 -8.14 -27.63 -15.14
CA SER A 582 -8.18 -26.21 -14.77
C SER A 582 -6.82 -25.57 -15.09
N LEU A 583 -6.82 -24.54 -15.92
CA LEU A 583 -5.61 -23.88 -16.40
C LEU A 583 -5.54 -22.45 -15.88
N LEU A 584 -4.37 -22.05 -15.35
CA LEU A 584 -4.06 -20.68 -14.99
C LEU A 584 -2.94 -20.18 -15.90
N LEU A 585 -3.23 -19.16 -16.71
CA LEU A 585 -2.27 -18.47 -17.57
C LEU A 585 -1.88 -17.15 -16.94
N THR A 586 -0.58 -16.92 -16.74
CA THR A 586 -0.07 -15.71 -16.09
C THR A 586 1.06 -15.10 -16.90
N SER A 587 1.21 -13.77 -16.79
CA SER A 587 2.35 -13.04 -17.33
C SER A 587 2.72 -11.84 -16.45
N TYR A 588 3.91 -11.27 -16.65
CA TYR A 588 4.41 -10.12 -15.91
C TYR A 588 3.73 -8.79 -16.29
N THR A 589 3.14 -8.72 -17.48
CA THR A 589 2.51 -7.48 -17.98
C THR A 589 1.09 -7.74 -18.43
N ASN A 590 0.21 -6.76 -18.23
CA ASN A 590 -1.15 -6.80 -18.73
C ASN A 590 -1.19 -7.04 -20.25
N ARG A 591 -0.32 -6.33 -21.00
CA ARG A 591 -0.21 -6.50 -22.46
C ARG A 591 0.06 -7.95 -22.87
N ALA A 592 0.97 -8.64 -22.18
CA ALA A 592 1.25 -10.05 -22.51
C ALA A 592 0.08 -10.97 -22.13
N VAL A 593 -0.68 -10.65 -21.08
CA VAL A 593 -1.94 -11.35 -20.76
C VAL A 593 -3.00 -11.08 -21.85
N ASP A 594 -3.11 -9.84 -22.32
CA ASP A 594 -4.04 -9.47 -23.40
C ASP A 594 -3.71 -10.19 -24.71
N GLU A 595 -2.42 -10.35 -25.05
CA GLU A 595 -1.96 -11.15 -26.18
C GLU A 595 -2.34 -12.65 -26.04
N ILE A 596 -2.28 -13.18 -24.80
CA ILE A 596 -2.77 -14.54 -24.49
C ILE A 596 -4.29 -14.61 -24.67
N CYS A 597 -5.05 -13.63 -24.15
CA CYS A 597 -6.50 -13.56 -24.32
C CYS A 597 -6.90 -13.49 -25.80
N ALA A 598 -6.23 -12.65 -26.59
CA ALA A 598 -6.46 -12.56 -28.03
C ALA A 598 -6.23 -13.92 -28.73
N MET A 599 -5.14 -14.62 -28.39
CA MET A 599 -4.84 -15.96 -28.92
C MET A 599 -5.93 -16.98 -28.56
N LEU A 600 -6.45 -16.94 -27.31
CA LEU A 600 -7.53 -17.84 -26.88
C LEU A 600 -8.84 -17.52 -27.61
N THR A 601 -9.16 -16.24 -27.81
CA THR A 601 -10.33 -15.80 -28.59
C THR A 601 -10.25 -16.27 -30.04
N GLU A 602 -9.07 -16.13 -30.70
CA GLU A 602 -8.85 -16.63 -32.06
C GLU A 602 -8.96 -18.16 -32.17
N ALA A 603 -8.69 -18.85 -31.06
CA ALA A 603 -8.79 -20.30 -30.97
C ALA A 603 -10.18 -20.79 -30.55
N ASP A 604 -11.16 -19.91 -30.38
CA ASP A 604 -12.52 -20.20 -29.87
C ASP A 604 -12.51 -20.97 -28.53
N ILE A 605 -11.60 -20.55 -27.62
CA ILE A 605 -11.45 -21.14 -26.28
C ILE A 605 -12.04 -20.13 -25.26
N ASP A 606 -13.01 -20.61 -24.49
CA ASP A 606 -13.59 -19.82 -23.39
C ASP A 606 -12.58 -19.61 -22.26
N TYR A 607 -12.51 -18.39 -21.75
CA TYR A 607 -11.63 -18.05 -20.62
C TYR A 607 -12.23 -16.95 -19.74
N LEU A 608 -11.72 -16.82 -18.53
CA LEU A 608 -12.00 -15.72 -17.62
C LEU A 608 -10.72 -14.86 -17.47
N ARG A 609 -10.79 -13.61 -17.93
CA ARG A 609 -9.72 -12.61 -17.70
C ARG A 609 -9.86 -12.07 -16.29
N ILE A 610 -8.81 -12.20 -15.47
CA ILE A 610 -8.73 -11.63 -14.12
C ILE A 610 -7.78 -10.44 -14.14
N GLY A 611 -8.20 -9.29 -13.64
CA GLY A 611 -7.42 -8.07 -13.60
C GLY A 611 -8.23 -6.93 -12.98
N ASN A 612 -7.74 -5.69 -13.12
CA ASN A 612 -8.54 -4.54 -12.74
C ASN A 612 -9.61 -4.27 -13.82
N GLU A 613 -10.65 -3.54 -13.45
CA GLU A 613 -11.81 -3.26 -14.33
C GLU A 613 -11.47 -2.45 -15.60
N TYR A 614 -10.24 -1.90 -15.71
CA TYR A 614 -9.77 -1.14 -16.88
C TYR A 614 -9.04 -2.00 -17.90
N THR A 615 -8.65 -3.19 -17.51
CA THR A 615 -7.93 -4.13 -18.38
C THR A 615 -8.75 -5.37 -18.71
N CYS A 616 -9.98 -5.45 -18.20
CA CYS A 616 -10.90 -6.57 -18.39
C CYS A 616 -12.26 -6.03 -18.84
N ASP A 617 -12.51 -5.99 -20.14
CA ASP A 617 -13.84 -5.75 -20.71
C ASP A 617 -14.71 -7.02 -20.68
#